data_dbd3722033f40f359f43a376de9580a7
#
_entry.id   dbd3722033f40f359f43a376de9580a7
#
_cell.length_a   1.000
_cell.length_b   1.000
_cell.length_c   1.000
_cell.angle_alpha   90.00
_cell.angle_beta   90.00
_cell.angle_gamma   90.00
#
_symmetry.space_group_name_H-M   'P 1'
#
loop_
_entity.id
_entity.type
_entity.pdbx_description
1 polymer ?
#
loop_
_entity_poly.entity_id
_entity_poly.type
_entity_poly.pdbx_seq_one_letter_code
_entity_poly.pdbx_strand_id
1 'polypeptide(L)'
;MLKKFFIFSFYVAIFIFLICSFYHVDGKVITTNYKSFVTPINKINNEINSVTKSDILAHVKIPKINVDEDIYKVSSSSNNVNKHVTILKESILPNDDKNSIIFLAAHSGSGHLAYFKDLDKLQNGDNVIFTYNNVIYTYQVVDVFEEEKDGDIEISKSNSQQLVLTTCSPHNDDKQLIVDTILINEKRVN
;
A
#
# COMPACT_ATOMS: atom_id res chain seq x y z
N MET A 1 -41.58 54.56 -2.76
CA MET A 1 -40.69 53.40 -2.88
C MET A 1 -39.31 53.61 -2.17
N LEU A 2 -38.73 54.80 -2.20
CA LEU A 2 -37.42 55.08 -1.62
C LEU A 2 -37.31 54.79 -0.11
N LYS A 3 -38.32 55.14 0.71
CA LYS A 3 -38.31 54.94 2.17
C LYS A 3 -38.22 53.47 2.60
N LYS A 4 -38.82 52.54 1.84
CA LYS A 4 -38.77 51.11 2.15
C LYS A 4 -37.38 50.52 1.82
N PHE A 5 -36.67 51.07 0.85
CA PHE A 5 -35.31 50.66 0.49
C PHE A 5 -34.29 51.04 1.55
N PHE A 6 -34.41 52.25 2.15
CA PHE A 6 -33.53 52.72 3.23
C PHE A 6 -33.70 51.89 4.51
N ILE A 7 -34.95 51.52 4.83
CA ILE A 7 -35.23 50.70 6.03
C ILE A 7 -34.63 49.32 5.87
N PHE A 8 -34.76 48.68 4.68
CA PHE A 8 -34.18 47.36 4.41
C PHE A 8 -32.64 47.38 4.47
N SER A 9 -32.01 48.41 3.89
CA SER A 9 -30.57 48.60 3.94
C SER A 9 -30.02 48.74 5.39
N PHE A 10 -30.79 49.44 6.25
CA PHE A 10 -30.42 49.63 7.64
C PHE A 10 -30.48 48.31 8.43
N TYR A 11 -31.50 47.50 8.22
CA TYR A 11 -31.59 46.17 8.87
C TYR A 11 -30.50 45.19 8.40
N VAL A 12 -30.12 45.23 7.14
CA VAL A 12 -29.00 44.42 6.61
C VAL A 12 -27.69 44.85 7.24
N ALA A 13 -27.45 46.16 7.42
CA ALA A 13 -26.22 46.65 8.06
C ALA A 13 -26.16 46.27 9.54
N ILE A 14 -27.27 46.32 10.27
CA ILE A 14 -27.34 45.89 11.67
C ILE A 14 -27.10 44.38 11.78
N PHE A 15 -27.66 43.57 10.84
CA PHE A 15 -27.48 42.14 10.84
C PHE A 15 -26.02 41.72 10.57
N ILE A 16 -25.34 42.41 9.64
CA ILE A 16 -23.90 42.23 9.40
C ILE A 16 -23.08 42.61 10.61
N PHE A 17 -23.44 43.73 11.28
CA PHE A 17 -22.73 44.17 12.48
C PHE A 17 -22.89 43.20 13.65
N LEU A 18 -24.07 42.63 13.83
CA LEU A 18 -24.30 41.57 14.84
C LEU A 18 -23.53 40.30 14.53
N ILE A 19 -23.47 39.90 13.26
CA ILE A 19 -22.66 38.77 12.86
C ILE A 19 -21.17 39.01 13.13
N CYS A 20 -20.64 40.19 12.74
CA CYS A 20 -19.25 40.59 13.06
C CYS A 20 -18.96 40.63 14.56
N SER A 21 -19.94 41.09 15.39
CA SER A 21 -19.79 41.09 16.86
C SER A 21 -19.80 39.68 17.45
N PHE A 22 -20.53 38.74 16.85
CA PHE A 22 -20.52 37.35 17.26
C PHE A 22 -19.22 36.61 16.82
N TYR A 23 -18.57 37.06 15.74
CA TYR A 23 -17.26 36.54 15.31
C TYR A 23 -16.07 37.27 15.92
N HIS A 24 -16.32 38.35 16.71
CA HIS A 24 -15.30 38.99 17.55
C HIS A 24 -15.17 38.18 18.87
N VAL A 25 -14.87 36.89 18.73
CA VAL A 25 -14.35 36.09 19.83
C VAL A 25 -13.00 36.71 20.19
N ASP A 26 -12.93 37.24 21.43
CA ASP A 26 -11.74 37.77 22.05
C ASP A 26 -10.47 37.07 21.54
N GLY A 27 -9.65 37.83 20.84
CA GLY A 27 -8.29 37.43 20.46
C GLY A 27 -7.38 37.38 21.70
N LYS A 28 -7.75 36.60 22.71
CA LYS A 28 -6.79 36.04 23.62
C LYS A 28 -5.96 35.06 22.80
N VAL A 29 -4.88 35.58 22.22
CA VAL A 29 -3.75 34.75 21.82
C VAL A 29 -3.35 33.96 23.06
N ILE A 30 -3.84 32.71 23.15
CA ILE A 30 -3.29 31.74 24.07
C ILE A 30 -1.90 31.47 23.51
N THR A 31 -0.91 32.24 23.97
CA THR A 31 0.50 31.90 23.85
C THR A 31 0.75 30.72 24.80
N THR A 32 0.08 29.62 24.55
CA THR A 32 0.51 28.33 25.08
C THR A 32 1.84 28.04 24.42
N ASN A 33 2.88 27.91 25.24
CA ASN A 33 4.19 27.46 24.81
C ASN A 33 4.05 26.24 23.89
N TYR A 34 4.00 26.46 22.57
CA TYR A 34 3.88 25.39 21.58
C TYR A 34 5.06 24.40 21.69
N LYS A 35 6.16 24.80 22.32
CA LYS A 35 7.29 23.94 22.67
C LYS A 35 6.89 22.69 23.49
N SER A 36 5.86 22.81 24.36
CA SER A 36 5.40 21.68 25.18
C SER A 36 4.55 20.66 24.42
N PHE A 37 4.01 21.05 23.24
CA PHE A 37 3.21 20.14 22.40
C PHE A 37 4.01 19.52 21.25
N VAL A 38 5.11 20.17 20.82
CA VAL A 38 5.94 19.64 19.71
C VAL A 38 6.75 18.41 20.17
N THR A 39 7.19 18.39 21.43
CA THR A 39 7.97 17.25 21.96
C THR A 39 7.18 15.94 22.02
N PRO A 40 5.91 15.88 22.49
CA PRO A 40 5.13 14.66 22.44
C PRO A 40 4.80 14.22 21.01
N ILE A 41 4.50 15.19 20.11
CA ILE A 41 4.19 14.86 18.71
C ILE A 41 5.40 14.25 18.00
N ASN A 42 6.60 14.81 18.21
CA ASN A 42 7.82 14.25 17.64
C ASN A 42 8.15 12.87 18.21
N LYS A 43 7.87 12.63 19.51
CA LYS A 43 8.02 11.32 20.13
C LYS A 43 7.04 10.31 19.54
N ILE A 44 5.77 10.71 19.38
CA ILE A 44 4.72 9.86 18.77
C ILE A 44 5.08 9.56 17.31
N ASN A 45 5.51 10.55 16.54
CA ASN A 45 5.92 10.35 15.14
C ASN A 45 7.15 9.44 15.04
N ASN A 46 8.11 9.55 15.95
CA ASN A 46 9.27 8.65 16.00
C ASN A 46 8.87 7.23 16.41
N GLU A 47 7.93 7.07 17.34
CA GLU A 47 7.38 5.76 17.72
C GLU A 47 6.57 5.14 16.58
N ILE A 48 5.72 5.92 15.89
CA ILE A 48 4.97 5.46 14.71
C ILE A 48 5.94 5.04 13.60
N ASN A 49 6.96 5.86 13.29
CA ASN A 49 7.94 5.52 12.27
C ASN A 49 8.80 4.30 12.65
N SER A 50 9.10 4.10 13.94
CA SER A 50 9.82 2.92 14.43
C SER A 50 8.94 1.67 14.35
N VAL A 51 7.65 1.78 14.69
CA VAL A 51 6.69 0.67 14.60
C VAL A 51 6.50 0.26 13.14
N THR A 52 6.31 1.21 12.22
CA THR A 52 6.15 0.89 10.79
C THR A 52 7.40 0.26 10.19
N LYS A 53 8.59 0.72 10.56
CA LYS A 53 9.85 0.13 10.10
C LYS A 53 10.10 -1.27 10.68
N SER A 54 9.65 -1.55 11.89
CA SER A 54 9.74 -2.89 12.52
C SER A 54 8.77 -3.90 11.89
N ASP A 55 7.72 -3.42 11.20
CA ASP A 55 6.69 -4.26 10.58
C ASP A 55 7.01 -4.65 9.15
N ILE A 56 7.99 -4.02 8.52
CA ILE A 56 8.47 -4.43 7.20
C ILE A 56 9.11 -5.82 7.33
N LEU A 57 8.63 -6.73 6.49
CA LEU A 57 9.09 -8.11 6.41
C LEU A 57 10.15 -8.29 5.33
N ALA A 58 9.85 -7.74 4.16
CA ALA A 58 10.62 -7.95 2.93
C ALA A 58 10.39 -6.77 1.99
N HIS A 59 11.05 -6.81 0.83
CA HIS A 59 10.87 -5.84 -0.24
C HIS A 59 10.74 -6.58 -1.58
N VAL A 60 9.80 -6.15 -2.43
CA VAL A 60 9.59 -6.71 -3.76
C VAL A 60 9.86 -5.67 -4.84
N LYS A 61 10.60 -6.07 -5.88
CA LYS A 61 10.84 -5.24 -7.06
C LYS A 61 10.58 -6.03 -8.33
N ILE A 62 9.75 -5.48 -9.23
CA ILE A 62 9.42 -6.05 -10.53
C ILE A 62 9.70 -4.98 -11.59
N PRO A 63 10.93 -4.94 -12.14
CA PRO A 63 11.38 -3.83 -12.99
C PRO A 63 10.52 -3.64 -14.24
N LYS A 64 10.05 -4.73 -14.85
CA LYS A 64 9.24 -4.71 -16.09
C LYS A 64 7.96 -3.89 -15.96
N ILE A 65 7.36 -3.85 -14.77
CA ILE A 65 6.09 -3.17 -14.49
C ILE A 65 6.22 -2.04 -13.46
N ASN A 66 7.47 -1.64 -13.13
CA ASN A 66 7.79 -0.56 -12.19
C ASN A 66 7.18 -0.74 -10.79
N VAL A 67 7.09 -1.96 -10.30
CA VAL A 67 6.77 -2.23 -8.90
C VAL A 67 8.05 -2.19 -8.08
N ASP A 68 8.01 -1.47 -6.94
CA ASP A 68 9.16 -1.29 -6.01
C ASP A 68 8.55 -0.98 -4.63
N GLU A 69 8.21 -2.03 -3.83
CA GLU A 69 7.32 -1.94 -2.68
C GLU A 69 7.78 -2.75 -1.47
N ASP A 70 7.54 -2.20 -0.28
CA ASP A 70 7.74 -2.90 0.98
C ASP A 70 6.61 -3.90 1.24
N ILE A 71 6.97 -5.08 1.72
CA ILE A 71 6.07 -6.13 2.15
C ILE A 71 6.03 -6.14 3.67
N TYR A 72 4.84 -6.10 4.24
CA TYR A 72 4.64 -6.08 5.68
C TYR A 72 4.37 -7.48 6.23
N LYS A 73 4.69 -7.69 7.51
CA LYS A 73 4.40 -8.96 8.20
C LYS A 73 2.91 -9.29 8.13
N VAL A 74 2.57 -10.56 8.03
CA VAL A 74 1.16 -11.04 7.99
C VAL A 74 0.34 -10.50 9.15
N SER A 75 0.95 -10.32 10.33
CA SER A 75 0.28 -9.78 11.53
C SER A 75 0.13 -8.26 11.54
N SER A 76 0.76 -7.54 10.61
CA SER A 76 0.69 -6.09 10.54
C SER A 76 -0.62 -5.59 9.93
N SER A 77 -1.16 -4.50 10.47
CA SER A 77 -2.31 -3.80 9.86
C SER A 77 -1.98 -3.14 8.52
N SER A 78 -0.69 -3.03 8.18
CA SER A 78 -0.19 -2.58 6.89
C SER A 78 -0.16 -3.68 5.84
N ASN A 79 -0.19 -4.97 6.23
CA ASN A 79 -0.35 -6.09 5.31
C ASN A 79 -1.81 -6.18 4.85
N ASN A 80 -2.20 -5.30 3.97
CA ASN A 80 -3.57 -5.12 3.51
C ASN A 80 -3.57 -4.67 2.05
N VAL A 81 -4.25 -5.42 1.19
CA VAL A 81 -4.32 -5.18 -0.26
C VAL A 81 -4.84 -3.79 -0.62
N ASN A 82 -5.66 -3.19 0.25
CA ASN A 82 -6.14 -1.81 0.08
C ASN A 82 -5.09 -0.73 0.44
N LYS A 83 -3.87 -1.13 0.80
CA LYS A 83 -2.79 -0.21 1.17
C LYS A 83 -1.50 -0.51 0.41
N HIS A 84 -1.11 -1.79 0.35
CA HIS A 84 0.18 -2.25 -0.13
C HIS A 84 0.08 -3.57 -0.89
N VAL A 85 1.16 -3.98 -1.52
CA VAL A 85 1.33 -5.37 -1.92
C VAL A 85 1.31 -6.24 -0.67
N THR A 86 0.43 -7.23 -0.65
CA THR A 86 0.12 -8.04 0.54
C THR A 86 0.71 -9.43 0.39
N ILE A 87 1.38 -9.91 1.44
CA ILE A 87 1.79 -11.31 1.53
C ILE A 87 0.65 -12.13 2.14
N LEU A 88 0.31 -13.26 1.50
CA LEU A 88 -0.73 -14.15 1.99
C LEU A 88 -0.21 -15.02 3.14
N LYS A 89 -1.11 -15.40 4.05
CA LYS A 89 -0.77 -16.17 5.28
C LYS A 89 -0.27 -17.59 4.99
N GLU A 90 -0.60 -18.13 3.82
CA GLU A 90 -0.18 -19.43 3.32
C GLU A 90 1.28 -19.44 2.83
N SER A 91 1.91 -18.28 2.76
CA SER A 91 3.29 -18.14 2.29
C SER A 91 4.27 -18.83 3.24
N ILE A 92 5.21 -19.56 2.65
CA ILE A 92 6.38 -20.12 3.33
C ILE A 92 7.59 -19.31 2.87
N LEU A 93 8.14 -18.50 3.78
CA LEU A 93 9.27 -17.61 3.48
C LEU A 93 10.54 -18.41 3.17
N PRO A 94 11.48 -17.83 2.38
CA PRO A 94 12.76 -18.44 2.13
C PRO A 94 13.51 -18.69 3.43
N ASN A 95 13.92 -19.92 3.61
CA ASN A 95 14.82 -20.40 4.64
C ASN A 95 15.79 -21.38 3.99
N ASP A 96 16.56 -22.10 4.77
CA ASP A 96 17.46 -23.14 4.25
C ASP A 96 16.69 -24.35 3.61
N ASP A 97 15.37 -24.34 3.71
CA ASP A 97 14.49 -25.35 3.11
C ASP A 97 14.10 -24.94 1.67
N LYS A 98 14.30 -25.89 0.73
CA LYS A 98 14.06 -25.68 -0.71
C LYS A 98 12.57 -25.58 -1.10
N ASN A 99 11.66 -25.71 -0.15
CA ASN A 99 10.21 -25.78 -0.40
C ASN A 99 9.48 -24.44 -0.11
N SER A 100 10.18 -23.30 -0.12
CA SER A 100 9.50 -22.02 0.11
C SER A 100 8.60 -21.64 -1.07
N ILE A 101 7.40 -21.19 -0.75
CA ILE A 101 6.44 -20.64 -1.69
C ILE A 101 5.90 -19.34 -1.13
N ILE A 102 6.11 -18.22 -1.81
CA ILE A 102 5.64 -16.91 -1.41
C ILE A 102 4.45 -16.53 -2.30
N PHE A 103 3.34 -16.12 -1.70
CA PHE A 103 2.19 -15.58 -2.41
C PHE A 103 2.05 -14.08 -2.14
N LEU A 104 2.09 -13.27 -3.19
CA LEU A 104 1.90 -11.82 -3.13
C LEU A 104 0.65 -11.42 -3.91
N ALA A 105 -0.20 -10.62 -3.30
CA ALA A 105 -1.43 -10.11 -3.91
C ALA A 105 -1.47 -8.58 -3.90
N ALA A 106 -2.03 -7.97 -4.95
CA ALA A 106 -2.31 -6.55 -5.02
C ALA A 106 -3.45 -6.29 -6.02
N HIS A 107 -4.01 -5.08 -6.00
CA HIS A 107 -5.04 -4.68 -6.96
C HIS A 107 -4.51 -4.50 -8.37
N SER A 108 -5.36 -4.86 -9.38
CA SER A 108 -5.12 -4.64 -10.81
C SER A 108 -5.76 -3.37 -11.38
N GLY A 109 -6.77 -2.80 -10.72
CA GLY A 109 -7.57 -1.70 -11.24
C GLY A 109 -6.80 -0.41 -11.58
N SER A 110 -7.50 0.71 -11.66
CA SER A 110 -6.91 2.03 -11.91
C SER A 110 -6.69 2.77 -10.59
N GLY A 111 -5.57 3.48 -10.47
CA GLY A 111 -5.25 4.29 -9.30
C GLY A 111 -3.88 3.98 -8.70
N HIS A 112 -3.52 4.74 -7.68
CA HIS A 112 -2.18 4.68 -7.08
C HIS A 112 -1.95 3.42 -6.21
N LEU A 113 -3.00 2.71 -5.82
CA LEU A 113 -2.91 1.45 -5.06
C LEU A 113 -3.01 0.19 -5.95
N ALA A 114 -3.13 0.37 -7.27
CA ALA A 114 -3.17 -0.72 -8.23
C ALA A 114 -1.75 -1.17 -8.61
N TYR A 115 -1.02 -1.70 -7.63
CA TYR A 115 0.39 -2.09 -7.82
C TYR A 115 0.57 -3.17 -8.90
N PHE A 116 -0.43 -4.04 -9.08
CA PHE A 116 -0.40 -5.11 -10.07
C PHE A 116 -1.27 -4.83 -11.32
N LYS A 117 -1.53 -3.54 -11.62
CA LYS A 117 -2.31 -3.13 -12.81
C LYS A 117 -1.72 -3.60 -14.14
N ASP A 118 -0.41 -3.78 -14.18
CA ASP A 118 0.35 -4.16 -15.37
C ASP A 118 0.90 -5.60 -15.26
N LEU A 119 0.36 -6.42 -14.34
CA LEU A 119 0.86 -7.77 -14.09
C LEU A 119 0.72 -8.68 -15.31
N ASP A 120 -0.31 -8.45 -16.14
CA ASP A 120 -0.57 -9.11 -17.42
C ASP A 120 0.52 -8.87 -18.49
N LYS A 121 1.39 -7.88 -18.29
CA LYS A 121 2.52 -7.59 -19.19
C LYS A 121 3.76 -8.45 -18.92
N LEU A 122 3.77 -9.20 -17.82
CA LEU A 122 4.85 -10.12 -17.52
C LEU A 122 4.82 -11.31 -18.48
N GLN A 123 6.00 -11.80 -18.79
CA GLN A 123 6.21 -12.90 -19.73
C GLN A 123 7.29 -13.83 -19.17
N ASN A 124 7.29 -15.08 -19.65
CA ASN A 124 8.34 -16.04 -19.31
C ASN A 124 9.73 -15.45 -19.54
N GLY A 125 10.58 -15.54 -18.53
CA GLY A 125 11.92 -14.95 -18.53
C GLY A 125 12.04 -13.60 -17.81
N ASP A 126 10.95 -12.87 -17.53
CA ASP A 126 10.99 -11.64 -16.74
C ASP A 126 11.38 -11.93 -15.28
N ASN A 127 12.01 -10.97 -14.62
CA ASN A 127 12.53 -11.18 -13.27
C ASN A 127 11.67 -10.47 -12.21
N VAL A 128 11.49 -11.16 -11.08
CA VAL A 128 10.95 -10.65 -9.82
C VAL A 128 12.04 -10.74 -8.77
N ILE A 129 12.33 -9.64 -8.11
CA ILE A 129 13.38 -9.55 -7.08
C ILE A 129 12.69 -9.45 -5.72
N PHE A 130 13.03 -10.34 -4.81
CA PHE A 130 12.50 -10.34 -3.45
C PHE A 130 13.65 -10.28 -2.46
N THR A 131 13.68 -9.26 -1.62
CA THR A 131 14.72 -9.07 -0.61
C THR A 131 14.17 -9.40 0.76
N TYR A 132 14.78 -10.38 1.42
CA TYR A 132 14.38 -10.86 2.73
C TYR A 132 15.61 -11.27 3.56
N ASN A 133 15.67 -10.86 4.83
CA ASN A 133 16.77 -11.19 5.75
C ASN A 133 18.18 -10.95 5.17
N ASN A 134 18.41 -9.79 4.54
CA ASN A 134 19.67 -9.43 3.89
C ASN A 134 20.07 -10.38 2.74
N VAL A 135 19.12 -11.11 2.17
CA VAL A 135 19.34 -11.93 0.97
C VAL A 135 18.44 -11.41 -0.15
N ILE A 136 19.03 -11.23 -1.33
CA ILE A 136 18.32 -10.89 -2.56
C ILE A 136 18.05 -12.20 -3.29
N TYR A 137 16.78 -12.53 -3.44
CA TYR A 137 16.28 -13.66 -4.22
C TYR A 137 15.81 -13.14 -5.57
N THR A 138 16.31 -13.72 -6.66
CA THR A 138 15.85 -13.41 -8.02
C THR A 138 15.03 -14.57 -8.53
N TYR A 139 13.76 -14.33 -8.73
CA TYR A 139 12.82 -15.28 -9.31
C TYR A 139 12.61 -14.93 -10.79
N GLN A 140 12.37 -15.94 -11.62
CA GLN A 140 12.08 -15.76 -13.03
C GLN A 140 10.68 -16.29 -13.34
N VAL A 141 9.90 -15.53 -14.09
CA VAL A 141 8.56 -15.92 -14.56
C VAL A 141 8.67 -17.15 -15.45
N VAL A 142 7.89 -18.17 -15.12
CA VAL A 142 7.80 -19.43 -15.87
C VAL A 142 6.43 -19.66 -16.46
N ASP A 143 5.37 -19.07 -15.85
CA ASP A 143 4.01 -19.17 -16.38
C ASP A 143 3.18 -17.92 -16.02
N VAL A 144 2.24 -17.57 -16.90
CA VAL A 144 1.25 -16.49 -16.71
C VAL A 144 -0.09 -17.02 -17.21
N PHE A 145 -1.06 -17.17 -16.33
CA PHE A 145 -2.34 -17.76 -16.66
C PHE A 145 -3.48 -17.15 -15.83
N GLU A 146 -4.71 -17.42 -16.24
CA GLU A 146 -5.91 -17.05 -15.52
C GLU A 146 -6.64 -18.29 -15.01
N GLU A 147 -7.14 -18.20 -13.78
CA GLU A 147 -7.99 -19.24 -13.18
C GLU A 147 -9.24 -18.61 -12.54
N GLU A 148 -10.19 -19.45 -12.16
CA GLU A 148 -11.42 -19.00 -11.49
C GLU A 148 -11.09 -18.36 -10.13
N LYS A 149 -11.87 -17.33 -9.77
CA LYS A 149 -11.71 -16.60 -8.51
C LYS A 149 -12.50 -17.29 -7.39
N ASP A 150 -12.18 -18.53 -7.11
CA ASP A 150 -12.85 -19.37 -6.10
C ASP A 150 -12.16 -19.36 -4.73
N GLY A 151 -11.01 -18.69 -4.63
CA GLY A 151 -10.22 -18.58 -3.41
C GLY A 151 -9.02 -19.52 -3.32
N ASP A 152 -8.88 -20.43 -4.26
CA ASP A 152 -7.73 -21.32 -4.39
C ASP A 152 -6.76 -20.81 -5.47
N ILE A 153 -5.50 -21.14 -5.38
CA ILE A 153 -4.46 -20.88 -6.39
C ILE A 153 -3.80 -22.21 -6.72
N GLU A 154 -4.03 -22.68 -7.94
CA GLU A 154 -3.42 -23.91 -8.40
C GLU A 154 -2.12 -23.62 -9.17
N ILE A 155 -0.99 -23.99 -8.59
CA ILE A 155 0.32 -23.87 -9.23
C ILE A 155 0.99 -25.23 -9.43
N SER A 156 1.78 -25.34 -10.47
CA SER A 156 2.60 -26.53 -10.70
C SER A 156 3.66 -26.64 -9.61
N LYS A 157 3.70 -27.78 -8.91
CA LYS A 157 4.76 -28.03 -7.92
C LYS A 157 6.11 -28.06 -8.60
N SER A 158 6.99 -27.17 -8.16
CA SER A 158 8.40 -27.14 -8.59
C SER A 158 9.29 -27.75 -7.51
N ASN A 159 10.45 -28.29 -7.92
CA ASN A 159 11.53 -28.65 -6.99
C ASN A 159 12.37 -27.42 -6.57
N SER A 160 11.97 -26.24 -7.00
CA SER A 160 12.62 -24.95 -6.69
C SER A 160 11.70 -24.11 -5.83
N GLN A 161 12.27 -23.17 -5.09
CA GLN A 161 11.51 -22.15 -4.39
C GLN A 161 10.69 -21.33 -5.39
N GLN A 162 9.44 -21.02 -5.06
CA GLN A 162 8.52 -20.29 -5.92
C GLN A 162 8.08 -18.97 -5.28
N LEU A 163 7.78 -17.98 -6.12
CA LEU A 163 7.10 -16.77 -5.76
C LEU A 163 5.96 -16.56 -6.75
N VAL A 164 4.74 -16.48 -6.23
CA VAL A 164 3.51 -16.39 -7.00
C VAL A 164 2.91 -15.00 -6.80
N LEU A 165 2.62 -14.31 -7.90
CA LEU A 165 1.94 -13.03 -7.90
C LEU A 165 0.50 -13.23 -8.34
N THR A 166 -0.46 -12.61 -7.65
CA THR A 166 -1.88 -12.70 -8.02
C THR A 166 -2.58 -11.35 -7.96
N THR A 167 -3.52 -11.18 -8.87
CA THR A 167 -4.42 -10.01 -8.93
C THR A 167 -5.74 -10.40 -9.59
N CYS A 168 -6.74 -9.50 -9.54
CA CYS A 168 -7.93 -9.69 -10.37
C CYS A 168 -7.55 -9.64 -11.85
N SER A 169 -8.14 -10.51 -12.68
CA SER A 169 -7.89 -10.47 -14.11
C SER A 169 -8.35 -9.13 -14.71
N PRO A 170 -7.55 -8.52 -15.59
CA PRO A 170 -7.98 -7.33 -16.34
C PRO A 170 -8.96 -7.66 -17.49
N HIS A 171 -9.18 -8.95 -17.80
CA HIS A 171 -9.97 -9.40 -18.93
C HIS A 171 -11.30 -10.04 -18.53
N ASN A 172 -11.40 -10.52 -17.28
CA ASN A 172 -12.58 -11.21 -16.78
C ASN A 172 -12.74 -11.01 -15.27
N ASP A 173 -13.83 -10.39 -14.84
CA ASP A 173 -14.11 -10.07 -13.44
C ASP A 173 -14.25 -11.32 -12.53
N ASP A 174 -14.60 -12.47 -13.11
CA ASP A 174 -14.76 -13.74 -12.41
C ASP A 174 -13.43 -14.52 -12.27
N LYS A 175 -12.35 -13.99 -12.87
CA LYS A 175 -11.04 -14.62 -12.87
C LYS A 175 -9.99 -13.84 -12.10
N GLN A 176 -8.97 -14.55 -11.66
CA GLN A 176 -7.72 -14.01 -11.16
C GLN A 176 -6.58 -14.32 -12.15
N LEU A 177 -5.64 -13.39 -12.26
CA LEU A 177 -4.41 -13.55 -13.01
C LEU A 177 -3.33 -14.05 -12.06
N ILE A 178 -2.64 -15.10 -12.46
CA ILE A 178 -1.54 -15.74 -11.72
C ILE A 178 -0.26 -15.60 -12.53
N VAL A 179 0.80 -15.22 -11.87
CA VAL A 179 2.17 -15.26 -12.41
C VAL A 179 2.99 -16.17 -11.52
N ASP A 180 3.37 -17.33 -12.04
CA ASP A 180 4.24 -18.28 -11.35
C ASP A 180 5.69 -18.01 -11.70
N THR A 181 6.55 -18.06 -10.68
CA THR A 181 7.98 -17.82 -10.83
C THR A 181 8.80 -18.84 -10.05
N ILE A 182 10.00 -19.14 -10.53
CA ILE A 182 10.95 -20.01 -9.85
C ILE A 182 12.22 -19.26 -9.47
N LEU A 183 12.83 -19.63 -8.36
CA LEU A 183 14.11 -19.08 -7.92
C LEU A 183 15.22 -19.48 -8.91
N ILE A 184 15.95 -18.46 -9.42
CA ILE A 184 17.11 -18.66 -10.32
C ILE A 184 18.42 -18.21 -9.71
N ASN A 185 18.38 -17.33 -8.71
CA ASN A 185 19.59 -16.82 -8.06
C ASN A 185 19.29 -16.29 -6.65
N GLU A 186 20.26 -16.48 -5.74
CA GLU A 186 20.26 -15.83 -4.43
C GLU A 186 21.61 -15.18 -4.14
N LYS A 187 21.59 -14.01 -3.50
CA LYS A 187 22.80 -13.25 -3.14
C LYS A 187 22.65 -12.60 -1.79
N ARG A 188 23.53 -12.91 -0.85
CA ARG A 188 23.58 -12.23 0.45
C ARG A 188 24.15 -10.82 0.30
N VAL A 189 23.51 -9.86 0.93
CA VAL A 189 23.99 -8.48 1.04
C VAL A 189 24.75 -8.36 2.36
N ASN A 190 26.02 -7.98 2.26
CA ASN A 190 26.90 -7.77 3.43
C ASN A 190 26.66 -6.38 4.03
#